data_d602b88700697a8ec12a8406c0fb3aca
#
_entry.id   d602b88700697a8ec12a8406c0fb3aca
#
_cell.length_a   1.000
_cell.length_b   1.000
_cell.length_c   1.000
_cell.angle_alpha   90.00
_cell.angle_beta   90.00
_cell.angle_gamma   90.00
#
_symmetry.space_group_name_H-M   'P 1'
#
loop_
_entity.id
_entity.type
_entity.pdbx_description
1 polymer ?
#
loop_
_entity_poly.entity_id
_entity_poly.type
_entity_poly.pdbx_seq_one_letter_code
_entity_poly.pdbx_strand_id
1 'polypeptide(L)'
;MKFKLLISILLFASIIFSKDDRELIFIYNAKSGLVNEMIDFAHKIVSPETYDCNLCALSYGTFTKKKKWSNYINTLPIKSTFTYRDKVSALKKEFSNLKFPSIIIRDGIYLKEIISWVEINRIKNLNQLISLLNERLEKNGMESKKRKDKNITKQEWEKKLTPEEFHILREKGTEKPFTGEYDKFDKEGTYKCAGCGTELFASITKYDSGCGWPAFYEALPDKIEETSD
;
A
#
# COMPACT_ATOMS: atom_id res chain seq x y z
N MET A 1 43.30 46.91 -20.12
CA MET A 1 43.04 45.62 -19.43
C MET A 1 41.55 45.40 -19.36
N LYS A 2 40.99 44.44 -20.12
CA LYS A 2 39.56 44.10 -20.10
C LYS A 2 39.38 42.84 -19.25
N PHE A 3 38.71 43.00 -18.07
CA PHE A 3 38.32 41.88 -17.24
C PHE A 3 37.17 41.16 -17.86
N LYS A 4 37.35 39.87 -18.26
CA LYS A 4 36.26 38.98 -18.65
C LYS A 4 35.71 38.34 -17.39
N LEU A 5 34.50 38.70 -17.06
CA LEU A 5 33.69 38.06 -15.98
C LEU A 5 33.12 36.74 -16.53
N LEU A 6 33.67 35.60 -16.10
CA LEU A 6 33.14 34.29 -16.38
C LEU A 6 31.97 34.03 -15.39
N ILE A 7 30.75 34.17 -15.87
CA ILE A 7 29.54 33.76 -15.13
C ILE A 7 29.42 32.26 -15.30
N SER A 8 29.76 31.51 -14.27
CA SER A 8 29.49 30.07 -14.16
C SER A 8 28.04 29.90 -13.87
N ILE A 9 27.24 29.50 -14.88
CA ILE A 9 25.84 29.10 -14.71
C ILE A 9 25.82 27.69 -14.10
N LEU A 10 25.64 27.61 -12.80
CA LEU A 10 25.30 26.38 -12.12
C LEU A 10 23.89 25.99 -12.55
N LEU A 11 23.80 25.08 -13.51
CA LEU A 11 22.55 24.36 -13.83
C LEU A 11 22.19 23.46 -12.65
N PHE A 12 21.33 23.96 -11.76
CA PHE A 12 20.58 23.10 -10.87
C PHE A 12 19.60 22.27 -11.71
N ALA A 13 20.01 21.06 -12.06
CA ALA A 13 19.07 20.05 -12.56
C ALA A 13 18.12 19.72 -11.40
N SER A 14 16.99 20.42 -11.35
CA SER A 14 15.83 19.97 -10.56
C SER A 14 15.47 18.60 -11.09
N ILE A 15 15.74 17.55 -10.31
CA ILE A 15 15.17 16.23 -10.55
C ILE A 15 13.68 16.41 -10.31
N ILE A 16 12.95 16.72 -11.38
CA ILE A 16 11.48 16.62 -11.38
C ILE A 16 11.21 15.15 -11.20
N PHE A 17 10.78 14.76 -10.01
CA PHE A 17 10.19 13.46 -9.77
C PHE A 17 8.94 13.41 -10.67
N SER A 18 9.11 12.85 -11.87
CA SER A 18 7.97 12.54 -12.74
C SER A 18 7.06 11.61 -11.95
N LYS A 19 5.85 12.09 -11.67
CA LYS A 19 4.78 11.24 -11.14
C LYS A 19 4.63 10.11 -12.14
N ASP A 20 4.74 8.87 -11.68
CA ASP A 20 4.55 7.70 -12.54
C ASP A 20 3.14 7.77 -13.15
N ASP A 21 3.05 8.04 -14.45
CA ASP A 21 1.78 8.20 -15.17
C ASP A 21 1.12 6.85 -15.48
N ARG A 22 1.78 5.75 -15.11
CA ARG A 22 1.21 4.41 -15.24
C ARG A 22 0.01 4.22 -14.31
N GLU A 23 -0.90 3.38 -14.72
CA GLU A 23 -2.13 3.07 -13.99
C GLU A 23 -2.32 1.57 -13.86
N LEU A 24 -2.66 1.12 -12.66
CA LEU A 24 -3.02 -0.25 -12.36
C LEU A 24 -4.54 -0.40 -12.42
N ILE A 25 -5.03 -1.23 -13.31
CA ILE A 25 -6.47 -1.39 -13.57
C ILE A 25 -6.90 -2.79 -13.12
N PHE A 26 -7.80 -2.83 -12.16
CA PHE A 26 -8.46 -4.04 -11.66
C PHE A 26 -9.79 -4.22 -12.38
N ILE A 27 -9.93 -5.29 -13.15
CA ILE A 27 -11.13 -5.56 -13.94
C ILE A 27 -11.90 -6.71 -13.28
N TYR A 28 -13.07 -6.39 -12.76
CA TYR A 28 -13.94 -7.38 -12.13
C TYR A 28 -14.79 -8.13 -13.18
N ASN A 29 -15.01 -9.42 -12.95
CA ASN A 29 -15.96 -10.21 -13.73
C ASN A 29 -17.41 -9.99 -13.25
N ALA A 30 -17.80 -8.74 -13.09
CA ALA A 30 -19.13 -8.29 -12.69
C ALA A 30 -19.63 -7.20 -13.64
N LYS A 31 -20.94 -6.99 -13.71
CA LYS A 31 -21.55 -5.85 -14.41
C LYS A 31 -21.62 -4.64 -13.49
N SER A 32 -21.43 -3.43 -14.03
CA SER A 32 -21.37 -2.17 -13.27
C SER A 32 -22.66 -1.82 -12.50
N GLY A 33 -23.82 -2.34 -12.90
CA GLY A 33 -25.08 -2.12 -12.22
C GLY A 33 -25.38 -3.07 -11.05
N LEU A 34 -24.67 -4.21 -10.98
CA LEU A 34 -24.95 -5.24 -9.97
C LEU A 34 -24.26 -5.00 -8.63
N VAL A 35 -23.25 -4.13 -8.59
CA VAL A 35 -22.47 -3.87 -7.36
C VAL A 35 -23.22 -2.94 -6.39
N ASN A 36 -24.19 -2.20 -6.87
CA ASN A 36 -25.01 -1.28 -6.06
C ASN A 36 -26.34 -1.88 -5.58
N GLU A 37 -26.70 -3.09 -5.99
CA GLU A 37 -27.98 -3.67 -5.64
C GLU A 37 -27.85 -4.94 -4.81
N MET A 38 -28.80 -5.14 -3.90
CA MET A 38 -28.91 -6.28 -2.98
C MET A 38 -28.85 -7.64 -3.67
N ILE A 39 -28.95 -7.71 -5.00
CA ILE A 39 -28.93 -8.93 -5.81
C ILE A 39 -27.56 -9.60 -5.80
N ASP A 40 -26.47 -8.82 -5.84
CA ASP A 40 -25.09 -9.36 -5.79
C ASP A 40 -24.76 -9.95 -4.40
N PHE A 41 -25.33 -9.35 -3.36
CA PHE A 41 -25.25 -9.84 -1.99
C PHE A 41 -26.01 -11.15 -1.80
N ALA A 42 -27.26 -11.23 -2.30
CA ALA A 42 -28.06 -12.46 -2.21
C ALA A 42 -27.41 -13.61 -3.00
N HIS A 43 -26.87 -13.35 -4.19
CA HIS A 43 -26.17 -14.34 -5.00
C HIS A 43 -24.90 -14.86 -4.32
N LYS A 44 -24.13 -13.97 -3.66
CA LYS A 44 -22.93 -14.34 -2.91
C LYS A 44 -23.21 -15.22 -1.68
N ILE A 45 -24.39 -15.04 -1.03
CA ILE A 45 -24.82 -15.84 0.12
C ILE A 45 -25.44 -17.16 -0.32
N VAL A 46 -26.31 -17.12 -1.33
CA VAL A 46 -27.13 -18.28 -1.74
C VAL A 46 -26.36 -19.24 -2.65
N SER A 47 -25.40 -18.73 -3.44
CA SER A 47 -24.65 -19.54 -4.38
C SER A 47 -23.18 -19.08 -4.49
N PRO A 48 -22.38 -19.20 -3.42
CA PRO A 48 -20.99 -18.80 -3.42
C PRO A 48 -20.14 -19.55 -4.46
N GLU A 49 -20.53 -20.77 -4.80
CA GLU A 49 -19.84 -21.62 -5.80
C GLU A 49 -20.09 -21.17 -7.24
N THR A 50 -21.15 -20.42 -7.50
CA THR A 50 -21.48 -19.89 -8.83
C THR A 50 -21.08 -18.43 -9.02
N TYR A 51 -20.50 -17.81 -7.99
CA TYR A 51 -19.99 -16.43 -8.08
C TYR A 51 -18.66 -16.38 -8.84
N ASP A 52 -18.78 -16.12 -10.13
CA ASP A 52 -17.69 -16.23 -11.12
C ASP A 52 -16.68 -15.05 -11.07
N CYS A 53 -16.54 -14.38 -9.92
CA CYS A 53 -15.60 -13.29 -9.74
C CYS A 53 -14.72 -13.45 -8.48
N ASN A 54 -13.70 -14.28 -8.56
CA ASN A 54 -12.81 -14.50 -7.42
C ASN A 54 -12.13 -13.21 -6.93
N LEU A 55 -11.78 -12.28 -7.82
CA LEU A 55 -11.25 -10.98 -7.45
C LEU A 55 -12.23 -10.19 -6.56
N CYS A 56 -13.53 -10.26 -6.85
CA CYS A 56 -14.56 -9.65 -6.02
C CYS A 56 -14.60 -10.30 -4.63
N ALA A 57 -14.62 -11.64 -4.58
CA ALA A 57 -14.66 -12.39 -3.33
C ALA A 57 -13.42 -12.14 -2.46
N LEU A 58 -12.25 -11.97 -3.06
CA LEU A 58 -10.99 -11.67 -2.38
C LEU A 58 -10.96 -10.24 -1.82
N SER A 59 -11.47 -9.25 -2.58
CA SER A 59 -11.32 -7.83 -2.29
C SER A 59 -12.49 -7.20 -1.52
N TYR A 60 -13.69 -7.79 -1.59
CA TYR A 60 -14.88 -7.30 -0.90
C TYR A 60 -15.30 -8.22 0.25
N GLY A 61 -15.84 -7.61 1.30
CA GLY A 61 -16.62 -8.26 2.36
C GLY A 61 -18.10 -8.36 1.96
N THR A 62 -18.97 -8.39 2.95
CA THR A 62 -20.42 -8.52 2.74
C THR A 62 -21.03 -7.31 2.03
N PHE A 63 -20.63 -6.08 2.42
CA PHE A 63 -21.19 -4.84 1.87
C PHE A 63 -20.14 -3.86 1.36
N THR A 64 -18.88 -4.00 1.79
CA THR A 64 -17.81 -3.03 1.50
C THR A 64 -16.52 -3.72 1.10
N LYS A 65 -15.59 -2.96 0.52
CA LYS A 65 -14.21 -3.44 0.34
C LYS A 65 -13.62 -3.84 1.69
N LYS A 66 -12.90 -4.97 1.73
CA LYS A 66 -12.18 -5.39 2.93
C LYS A 66 -11.18 -4.31 3.31
N LYS A 67 -11.15 -3.90 4.58
CA LYS A 67 -10.26 -2.85 5.10
C LYS A 67 -8.79 -3.11 4.75
N LYS A 68 -8.32 -4.34 4.92
CA LYS A 68 -6.97 -4.77 4.54
C LYS A 68 -6.65 -4.54 3.06
N TRP A 69 -7.63 -4.78 2.17
CA TRP A 69 -7.46 -4.53 0.74
C TRP A 69 -7.39 -3.03 0.43
N SER A 70 -8.31 -2.24 0.98
CA SER A 70 -8.32 -0.78 0.80
C SER A 70 -7.02 -0.15 1.27
N ASN A 71 -6.53 -0.56 2.45
CA ASN A 71 -5.27 -0.06 2.98
C ASN A 71 -4.08 -0.44 2.10
N TYR A 72 -4.02 -1.69 1.62
CA TYR A 72 -2.96 -2.12 0.72
C TYR A 72 -2.96 -1.30 -0.59
N ILE A 73 -4.11 -1.10 -1.22
CA ILE A 73 -4.23 -0.29 -2.45
C ILE A 73 -3.71 1.13 -2.23
N ASN A 74 -4.00 1.74 -1.08
CA ASN A 74 -3.53 3.10 -0.75
C ASN A 74 -2.00 3.19 -0.56
N THR A 75 -1.31 2.05 -0.36
CA THR A 75 0.16 2.02 -0.26
C THR A 75 0.87 1.82 -1.60
N LEU A 76 0.13 1.56 -2.67
CA LEU A 76 0.74 1.33 -3.98
C LEU A 76 1.36 2.62 -4.53
N PRO A 77 2.53 2.53 -5.18
CA PRO A 77 3.21 3.69 -5.77
C PRO A 77 2.55 4.16 -7.08
N ILE A 78 1.55 3.45 -7.55
CA ILE A 78 0.87 3.63 -8.83
C ILE A 78 -0.61 3.92 -8.61
N LYS A 79 -1.20 4.77 -9.46
CA LYS A 79 -2.64 5.03 -9.45
C LYS A 79 -3.40 3.73 -9.69
N SER A 80 -4.38 3.42 -8.85
CA SER A 80 -5.20 2.22 -8.93
C SER A 80 -6.64 2.55 -9.33
N THR A 81 -7.12 1.94 -10.39
CA THR A 81 -8.49 2.10 -10.91
C THR A 81 -9.21 0.76 -10.91
N PHE A 82 -10.48 0.80 -10.58
CA PHE A 82 -11.35 -0.37 -10.51
C PHE A 82 -12.45 -0.24 -11.56
N THR A 83 -12.65 -1.27 -12.36
CA THR A 83 -13.64 -1.27 -13.43
C THR A 83 -14.30 -2.64 -13.57
N TYR A 84 -15.33 -2.73 -14.42
CA TYR A 84 -16.16 -3.90 -14.62
C TYR A 84 -16.10 -4.36 -16.06
N ARG A 85 -16.40 -5.66 -16.30
CA ARG A 85 -16.33 -6.28 -17.63
C ARG A 85 -17.15 -5.58 -18.72
N ASP A 86 -18.24 -4.93 -18.35
CA ASP A 86 -19.12 -4.19 -19.27
C ASP A 86 -18.59 -2.78 -19.60
N LYS A 87 -17.65 -2.25 -18.81
CA LYS A 87 -17.07 -0.92 -19.00
C LYS A 87 -15.73 -0.93 -19.75
N VAL A 88 -15.21 -2.09 -20.11
CA VAL A 88 -13.88 -2.25 -20.75
C VAL A 88 -13.97 -2.49 -22.27
N SER A 89 -15.05 -2.06 -22.92
CA SER A 89 -15.22 -2.24 -24.37
C SER A 89 -14.08 -1.62 -25.21
N ALA A 90 -13.52 -0.50 -24.77
CA ALA A 90 -12.36 0.13 -25.41
C ALA A 90 -11.08 -0.72 -25.25
N LEU A 91 -10.90 -1.40 -24.13
CA LEU A 91 -9.76 -2.29 -23.87
C LEU A 91 -9.86 -3.61 -24.65
N LYS A 92 -11.09 -4.05 -25.01
CA LYS A 92 -11.31 -5.27 -25.79
C LYS A 92 -10.77 -5.22 -27.22
N LYS A 93 -10.60 -4.03 -27.81
CA LYS A 93 -9.97 -3.89 -29.13
C LYS A 93 -8.49 -4.30 -29.11
N GLU A 94 -7.79 -4.02 -28.01
CA GLU A 94 -6.36 -4.35 -27.84
C GLU A 94 -6.16 -5.75 -27.26
N PHE A 95 -7.10 -6.22 -26.43
CA PHE A 95 -7.09 -7.56 -25.83
C PHE A 95 -8.32 -8.38 -26.25
N SER A 96 -8.35 -8.83 -27.50
CA SER A 96 -9.46 -9.65 -28.03
C SER A 96 -9.74 -10.91 -27.20
N ASN A 97 -8.73 -11.43 -26.50
CA ASN A 97 -8.79 -12.65 -25.70
C ASN A 97 -8.74 -12.42 -24.17
N LEU A 98 -8.87 -11.17 -23.70
CA LEU A 98 -8.83 -10.89 -22.29
C LEU A 98 -10.04 -11.52 -21.57
N LYS A 99 -9.76 -12.40 -20.61
CA LYS A 99 -10.76 -13.02 -19.74
C LYS A 99 -10.77 -12.33 -18.39
N PHE A 100 -11.91 -12.35 -17.71
CA PHE A 100 -12.10 -11.66 -16.43
C PHE A 100 -12.34 -12.65 -15.29
N PRO A 101 -11.94 -12.29 -14.04
CA PRO A 101 -11.28 -11.06 -13.64
C PRO A 101 -9.82 -10.97 -14.11
N SER A 102 -9.26 -9.77 -14.25
CA SER A 102 -7.88 -9.54 -14.69
C SER A 102 -7.30 -8.28 -14.05
N ILE A 103 -5.97 -8.21 -13.93
CA ILE A 103 -5.26 -7.01 -13.46
C ILE A 103 -4.24 -6.61 -14.53
N ILE A 104 -4.34 -5.38 -15.00
CA ILE A 104 -3.51 -4.83 -16.06
C ILE A 104 -2.79 -3.55 -15.63
N ILE A 105 -1.63 -3.29 -16.22
CA ILE A 105 -0.95 -1.99 -16.18
C ILE A 105 -1.22 -1.27 -17.48
N ARG A 106 -1.59 0.00 -17.38
CA ARG A 106 -1.63 0.95 -18.50
C ARG A 106 -0.44 1.89 -18.38
N ASP A 107 0.33 2.02 -19.47
CA ASP A 107 1.43 2.95 -19.63
C ASP A 107 1.22 3.74 -20.93
N GLY A 108 0.62 4.91 -20.82
CA GLY A 108 0.13 5.66 -21.97
C GLY A 108 -0.89 4.85 -22.79
N ILE A 109 -0.54 4.50 -24.03
CA ILE A 109 -1.35 3.67 -24.91
C ILE A 109 -1.10 2.16 -24.74
N TYR A 110 -0.02 1.78 -24.07
CA TYR A 110 0.32 0.37 -23.90
C TYR A 110 -0.42 -0.23 -22.71
N LEU A 111 -0.95 -1.42 -22.93
CA LEU A 111 -1.65 -2.21 -21.91
C LEU A 111 -0.93 -3.55 -21.74
N LYS A 112 -0.72 -3.96 -20.50
CA LYS A 112 -0.09 -5.23 -20.17
C LYS A 112 -0.85 -5.96 -19.06
N GLU A 113 -1.36 -7.14 -19.36
CA GLU A 113 -1.90 -8.02 -18.33
C GLU A 113 -0.77 -8.50 -17.43
N ILE A 114 -0.89 -8.29 -16.12
CA ILE A 114 0.10 -8.69 -15.12
C ILE A 114 -0.36 -9.83 -14.24
N ILE A 115 -1.67 -9.98 -14.06
CA ILE A 115 -2.27 -11.15 -13.40
C ILE A 115 -3.52 -11.54 -14.19
N SER A 116 -3.50 -12.74 -14.73
CA SER A 116 -4.57 -13.30 -15.55
C SER A 116 -5.73 -13.86 -14.72
N TRP A 117 -6.87 -14.08 -15.38
CA TRP A 117 -8.04 -14.73 -14.77
C TRP A 117 -7.72 -16.13 -14.21
N VAL A 118 -6.82 -16.88 -14.87
CA VAL A 118 -6.41 -18.21 -14.40
C VAL A 118 -5.67 -18.11 -13.07
N GLU A 119 -4.74 -17.17 -12.96
CA GLU A 119 -3.98 -16.94 -11.73
C GLU A 119 -4.91 -16.44 -10.61
N ILE A 120 -5.78 -15.47 -10.89
CA ILE A 120 -6.72 -14.94 -9.91
C ILE A 120 -7.64 -16.04 -9.37
N ASN A 121 -8.16 -16.92 -10.23
CA ASN A 121 -9.06 -17.99 -9.81
C ASN A 121 -8.39 -19.09 -9.00
N ARG A 122 -7.05 -19.19 -9.02
CA ARG A 122 -6.28 -20.13 -8.17
C ARG A 122 -5.98 -19.56 -6.78
N ILE A 123 -6.17 -18.26 -6.58
CA ILE A 123 -5.89 -17.59 -5.31
C ILE A 123 -6.99 -17.93 -4.30
N LYS A 124 -6.59 -18.39 -3.11
CA LYS A 124 -7.51 -18.82 -2.05
C LYS A 124 -7.81 -17.73 -1.02
N ASN A 125 -6.95 -16.73 -0.88
CA ASN A 125 -7.10 -15.67 0.11
C ASN A 125 -6.44 -14.36 -0.31
N LEU A 126 -6.81 -13.27 0.37
CA LEU A 126 -6.33 -11.93 0.07
C LEU A 126 -4.81 -11.78 0.21
N ASN A 127 -4.17 -12.50 1.14
CA ASN A 127 -2.71 -12.42 1.32
C ASN A 127 -1.97 -12.95 0.08
N GLN A 128 -2.45 -14.05 -0.50
CA GLN A 128 -1.89 -14.57 -1.75
C GLN A 128 -2.04 -13.58 -2.91
N LEU A 129 -3.19 -12.91 -3.02
CA LEU A 129 -3.39 -11.87 -4.04
C LEU A 129 -2.40 -10.72 -3.85
N ILE A 130 -2.25 -10.22 -2.64
CA ILE A 130 -1.32 -9.15 -2.29
C ILE A 130 0.13 -9.57 -2.60
N SER A 131 0.52 -10.80 -2.26
CA SER A 131 1.86 -11.32 -2.52
C SER A 131 2.16 -11.41 -4.01
N LEU A 132 1.23 -11.98 -4.79
CA LEU A 132 1.38 -12.10 -6.25
C LEU A 132 1.42 -10.71 -6.92
N LEU A 133 0.54 -9.80 -6.50
CA LEU A 133 0.51 -8.45 -7.05
C LEU A 133 1.82 -7.69 -6.77
N ASN A 134 2.37 -7.81 -5.59
CA ASN A 134 3.67 -7.24 -5.25
C ASN A 134 4.78 -7.79 -6.14
N GLU A 135 4.84 -9.12 -6.33
CA GLU A 135 5.82 -9.75 -7.23
C GLU A 135 5.72 -9.21 -8.66
N ARG A 136 4.49 -9.07 -9.16
CA ARG A 136 4.25 -8.57 -10.53
C ARG A 136 4.60 -7.09 -10.68
N LEU A 137 4.31 -6.28 -9.66
CA LEU A 137 4.68 -4.86 -9.65
C LEU A 137 6.19 -4.69 -9.64
N GLU A 138 6.93 -5.46 -8.84
CA GLU A 138 8.40 -5.44 -8.84
C GLU A 138 8.98 -5.82 -10.19
N LYS A 139 8.50 -6.88 -10.82
CA LYS A 139 8.91 -7.30 -12.17
C LYS A 139 8.66 -6.23 -13.24
N ASN A 140 7.77 -5.28 -12.97
CA ASN A 140 7.47 -4.14 -13.85
C ASN A 140 8.08 -2.82 -13.35
N GLY A 141 9.08 -2.88 -12.46
CA GLY A 141 9.81 -1.70 -11.96
C GLY A 141 9.01 -0.80 -11.03
N MET A 142 7.97 -1.35 -10.37
CA MET A 142 7.12 -0.63 -9.42
C MET A 142 7.28 -1.26 -8.04
N GLU A 143 8.11 -0.65 -7.20
CA GLU A 143 8.27 -1.06 -5.81
C GLU A 143 7.32 -0.28 -4.91
N SER A 144 6.59 -0.96 -4.01
CA SER A 144 5.82 -0.27 -2.98
C SER A 144 6.74 0.43 -1.99
N LYS A 145 6.39 1.64 -1.55
CA LYS A 145 7.14 2.37 -0.51
C LYS A 145 7.47 1.49 0.70
N LYS A 146 6.56 0.58 1.08
CA LYS A 146 6.71 -0.32 2.23
C LYS A 146 7.80 -1.39 2.04
N ARG A 147 8.24 -1.68 0.80
CA ARG A 147 9.32 -2.65 0.52
C ARG A 147 10.70 -2.03 0.47
N LYS A 148 10.82 -0.76 0.09
CA LYS A 148 12.11 -0.06 0.24
C LYS A 148 12.60 -0.13 1.68
N ASP A 149 11.69 0.01 2.65
CA ASP A 149 12.05 -0.05 4.07
C ASP A 149 12.32 -1.48 4.58
N LYS A 150 11.74 -2.53 3.96
CA LYS A 150 12.03 -3.93 4.33
C LYS A 150 13.38 -4.45 3.82
N ASN A 151 13.92 -3.86 2.77
CA ASN A 151 15.19 -4.27 2.16
C ASN A 151 16.37 -3.38 2.58
N ILE A 152 16.16 -2.43 3.49
CA ILE A 152 17.25 -1.63 4.05
C ILE A 152 18.14 -2.55 4.90
N THR A 153 19.41 -2.64 4.54
CA THR A 153 20.40 -3.44 5.26
C THR A 153 20.67 -2.87 6.67
N LYS A 154 21.23 -3.71 7.56
CA LYS A 154 21.65 -3.25 8.90
C LYS A 154 22.53 -2.00 8.81
N GLN A 155 23.50 -1.99 7.90
CA GLN A 155 24.44 -0.87 7.71
C GLN A 155 23.75 0.41 7.20
N GLU A 156 22.71 0.30 6.39
CA GLU A 156 21.93 1.46 5.94
C GLU A 156 21.07 2.03 7.07
N TRP A 157 20.53 1.17 7.95
CA TRP A 157 19.83 1.59 9.14
C TRP A 157 20.75 2.28 10.14
N GLU A 158 21.98 1.78 10.36
CA GLU A 158 23.00 2.41 11.20
C GLU A 158 23.38 3.81 10.73
N LYS A 159 23.33 4.07 9.42
CA LYS A 159 23.56 5.41 8.84
C LYS A 159 22.37 6.34 8.95
N LYS A 160 21.15 5.79 9.00
CA LYS A 160 19.88 6.54 8.98
C LYS A 160 19.40 6.93 10.37
N LEU A 161 19.67 6.10 11.36
CA LEU A 161 19.21 6.22 12.73
C LEU A 161 20.36 6.69 13.64
N THR A 162 20.01 7.36 14.72
CA THR A 162 20.97 7.56 15.82
C THR A 162 21.31 6.20 16.46
N PRO A 163 22.44 6.06 17.17
CA PRO A 163 22.76 4.80 17.84
C PRO A 163 21.68 4.31 18.79
N GLU A 164 21.01 5.21 19.50
CA GLU A 164 19.91 4.89 20.43
C GLU A 164 18.65 4.42 19.69
N GLU A 165 18.22 5.14 18.64
CA GLU A 165 17.11 4.70 17.78
C GLU A 165 17.41 3.36 17.13
N PHE A 166 18.64 3.14 16.69
CA PHE A 166 19.04 1.87 16.11
C PHE A 166 18.94 0.73 17.12
N HIS A 167 19.46 0.93 18.33
CA HIS A 167 19.35 -0.03 19.41
C HIS A 167 17.90 -0.41 19.72
N ILE A 168 17.01 0.58 19.82
CA ILE A 168 15.59 0.35 20.11
C ILE A 168 14.88 -0.31 18.92
N LEU A 169 15.04 0.24 17.72
CA LEU A 169 14.22 -0.17 16.56
C LEU A 169 14.73 -1.42 15.84
N ARG A 170 16.01 -1.81 16.01
CA ARG A 170 16.66 -2.88 15.24
C ARG A 170 17.30 -3.96 16.09
N GLU A 171 17.64 -3.68 17.34
CA GLU A 171 18.27 -4.62 18.24
C GLU A 171 17.39 -5.05 19.42
N LYS A 172 16.07 -4.71 19.36
CA LYS A 172 15.09 -5.00 20.42
C LYS A 172 15.43 -4.37 21.78
N GLY A 173 16.15 -3.25 21.75
CA GLY A 173 16.45 -2.46 22.95
C GLY A 173 15.25 -1.64 23.40
N THR A 174 15.39 -1.01 24.56
CA THR A 174 14.43 -0.05 25.09
C THR A 174 15.16 1.12 25.76
N GLU A 175 14.51 2.28 25.80
CA GLU A 175 15.00 3.42 26.57
C GLU A 175 14.73 3.22 28.07
N LYS A 176 15.42 3.98 28.91
CA LYS A 176 15.15 3.94 30.36
C LYS A 176 13.75 4.52 30.63
N PRO A 177 12.98 3.92 31.59
CA PRO A 177 11.68 4.47 31.97
C PRO A 177 11.80 5.92 32.45
N PHE A 178 10.82 6.74 32.12
CA PHE A 178 10.71 8.17 32.47
C PHE A 178 11.75 9.10 31.81
N THR A 179 12.53 8.64 30.85
CA THR A 179 13.55 9.47 30.16
C THR A 179 13.18 9.82 28.73
N GLY A 180 12.19 9.13 28.13
CA GLY A 180 11.79 9.33 26.75
C GLY A 180 11.08 10.67 26.53
N GLU A 181 11.38 11.33 25.40
CA GLU A 181 10.78 12.60 25.00
C GLU A 181 9.25 12.57 25.03
N TYR A 182 8.65 11.43 24.68
CA TYR A 182 7.21 11.27 24.55
C TYR A 182 6.50 10.73 25.78
N ASP A 183 7.19 10.41 26.88
CA ASP A 183 6.55 9.94 28.11
C ASP A 183 5.54 10.97 28.64
N LYS A 184 5.96 12.20 28.86
CA LYS A 184 5.10 13.30 29.35
C LYS A 184 4.64 14.27 28.26
N PHE A 185 4.79 13.91 26.99
CA PHE A 185 4.38 14.76 25.87
C PHE A 185 2.86 14.64 25.62
N ASP A 186 2.14 15.75 25.69
CA ASP A 186 0.67 15.83 25.66
C ASP A 186 0.09 16.67 24.50
N LYS A 187 0.94 17.15 23.58
CA LYS A 187 0.48 17.95 22.43
C LYS A 187 -0.34 17.12 21.47
N GLU A 188 -1.37 17.75 20.88
CA GLU A 188 -2.18 17.13 19.83
C GLU A 188 -1.34 16.81 18.57
N GLY A 189 -1.59 15.65 17.98
CA GLY A 189 -0.92 15.24 16.77
C GLY A 189 -0.93 13.72 16.57
N THR A 190 -0.02 13.27 15.70
CA THR A 190 0.14 11.86 15.37
C THR A 190 1.57 11.41 15.62
N TYR A 191 1.73 10.34 16.38
CA TYR A 191 3.02 9.71 16.65
C TYR A 191 3.43 8.85 15.46
N LYS A 192 4.69 9.01 15.02
CA LYS A 192 5.25 8.34 13.85
C LYS A 192 6.44 7.48 14.23
N CYS A 193 6.67 6.41 13.46
CA CYS A 193 7.87 5.61 13.59
C CYS A 193 9.10 6.45 13.19
N ALA A 194 10.09 6.60 14.07
CA ALA A 194 11.33 7.31 13.77
C ALA A 194 12.08 6.68 12.57
N GLY A 195 12.02 5.37 12.42
CA GLY A 195 12.71 4.67 11.33
C GLY A 195 12.09 4.91 9.95
N CYS A 196 10.77 4.73 9.79
CA CYS A 196 10.09 4.74 8.48
C CYS A 196 9.09 5.89 8.31
N GLY A 197 8.82 6.70 9.32
CA GLY A 197 7.87 7.81 9.27
C GLY A 197 6.39 7.38 9.23
N THR A 198 6.10 6.09 9.36
CA THR A 198 4.71 5.60 9.37
C THR A 198 3.98 6.15 10.59
N GLU A 199 2.79 6.70 10.39
CA GLU A 199 1.89 7.13 11.46
C GLU A 199 1.37 5.90 12.22
N LEU A 200 1.56 5.87 13.53
CA LEU A 200 1.27 4.69 14.37
C LEU A 200 0.11 4.94 15.33
N PHE A 201 0.11 6.08 16.02
CA PHE A 201 -0.87 6.41 17.06
C PHE A 201 -1.35 7.84 16.95
N ALA A 202 -2.60 8.09 17.28
CA ALA A 202 -3.12 9.44 17.48
C ALA A 202 -2.93 9.88 18.93
N SER A 203 -2.64 11.16 19.18
CA SER A 203 -2.45 11.70 20.54
C SER A 203 -3.68 11.49 21.44
N ILE A 204 -4.89 11.51 20.85
CA ILE A 204 -6.13 11.27 21.58
C ILE A 204 -6.20 9.87 22.23
N THR A 205 -5.43 8.90 21.73
CA THR A 205 -5.39 7.54 22.29
C THR A 205 -4.30 7.36 23.34
N LYS A 206 -3.48 8.41 23.57
CA LYS A 206 -2.43 8.36 24.60
C LYS A 206 -3.02 8.49 26.00
N TYR A 207 -2.47 7.73 26.93
CA TYR A 207 -2.80 7.82 28.37
C TYR A 207 -1.57 7.63 29.22
N ASP A 208 -1.62 8.11 30.47
CA ASP A 208 -0.56 7.89 31.44
C ASP A 208 -0.77 6.53 32.13
N SER A 209 0.06 5.56 31.80
CA SER A 209 0.06 4.23 32.43
C SER A 209 0.94 4.15 33.67
N GLY A 210 1.73 5.19 33.95
CA GLY A 210 2.72 5.20 35.03
C GLY A 210 3.93 4.30 34.82
N CYS A 211 4.08 3.66 33.65
CA CYS A 211 5.18 2.73 33.37
C CYS A 211 6.48 3.43 32.94
N GLY A 212 6.45 4.74 32.67
CA GLY A 212 7.60 5.52 32.26
C GLY A 212 7.88 5.48 30.75
N TRP A 213 6.94 4.99 29.94
CA TRP A 213 6.93 5.02 28.49
C TRP A 213 5.58 5.50 27.97
N PRO A 214 5.52 6.10 26.76
CA PRO A 214 4.26 6.50 26.16
C PRO A 214 3.36 5.28 25.94
N ALA A 215 2.15 5.32 26.48
CA ALA A 215 1.13 4.28 26.35
C ALA A 215 -0.07 4.76 25.53
N PHE A 216 -0.62 3.86 24.71
CA PHE A 216 -1.76 4.13 23.85
C PHE A 216 -2.75 2.97 23.95
N TYR A 217 -4.05 3.27 24.10
CA TYR A 217 -5.07 2.23 24.16
C TYR A 217 -5.52 1.74 22.78
N GLU A 218 -5.17 2.46 21.71
CA GLU A 218 -5.51 2.09 20.32
C GLU A 218 -4.44 2.60 19.35
N ALA A 219 -4.03 1.74 18.42
CA ALA A 219 -3.19 2.12 17.28
C ALA A 219 -4.03 2.63 16.11
N LEU A 220 -3.42 3.41 15.22
CA LEU A 220 -4.05 3.72 13.95
C LEU A 220 -4.33 2.42 13.17
N PRO A 221 -5.48 2.32 12.51
CA PRO A 221 -5.90 1.10 11.84
C PRO A 221 -4.86 0.53 10.87
N ASP A 222 -4.55 -0.77 11.01
CA ASP A 222 -3.62 -1.53 10.14
C ASP A 222 -2.17 -0.99 10.08
N LYS A 223 -1.73 -0.24 11.09
CA LYS A 223 -0.36 0.29 11.19
C LYS A 223 0.56 -0.56 12.04
N ILE A 224 0.00 -1.35 12.93
CA ILE A 224 0.72 -2.25 13.83
C ILE A 224 0.22 -3.67 13.60
N GLU A 225 1.12 -4.63 13.63
CA GLU A 225 0.85 -6.06 13.66
C GLU A 225 1.20 -6.56 15.06
N GLU A 226 0.21 -7.07 15.77
CA GLU A 226 0.41 -7.66 17.09
C GLU A 226 0.87 -9.11 16.91
N THR A 227 1.94 -9.47 17.61
CA THR A 227 2.43 -10.85 17.68
C THR A 227 2.44 -11.27 19.15
N SER A 228 2.02 -12.49 19.42
CA SER A 228 2.26 -13.11 20.75
C SER A 228 3.74 -13.41 20.90
N ASP A 229 4.31 -13.07 22.03
CA ASP A 229 5.68 -13.43 22.43
C ASP A 229 5.83 -14.95 22.61
#